data_34b7d2a08623bb86af796d3efe981e2f
#
_entry.id   34b7d2a08623bb86af796d3efe981e2f
#
_cell.length_a   1.000
_cell.length_b   1.000
_cell.length_c   1.000
_cell.angle_alpha   90.00
_cell.angle_beta   90.00
_cell.angle_gamma   90.00
#
_symmetry.space_group_name_H-M   'P 1'
#
loop_
_entity.id
_entity.type
_entity.pdbx_description
1 polymer ?
#
loop_
_entity_poly.entity_id
_entity_poly.type
_entity_poly.pdbx_seq_one_letter_code
_entity_poly.pdbx_strand_id
1 'polypeptide(L)'
;MRFRVLNKDPLYDYREACKITQGIDLELQNNLFTPKDNDMTAYWIKQIVANHSTLRSVHFRLVDTRPKSVIMQIIRATKGHPQPEVESSRPDWTGKERSFDPYEDKLFMQDHTAESFIEMAKQRLCEKTEKRTRDFMWDMVEALKADKKHPFLQAVGYCCHPSCWWFNGKCPEIKSCHEGVRKLSDFIISQYKEDNND
;
A
#
# COMPACT_ATOMS: atom_id res chain seq x y z
N MET A 1 11.60 8.72 8.84
CA MET A 1 10.29 8.20 8.37
C MET A 1 9.29 8.24 9.50
N ARG A 2 8.07 8.69 9.24
CA ARG A 2 6.98 8.74 10.23
C ARG A 2 5.67 8.32 9.58
N PHE A 3 4.94 7.42 10.25
CA PHE A 3 3.57 7.07 9.90
C PHE A 3 2.60 7.61 10.95
N ARG A 4 1.41 7.98 10.52
CA ARG A 4 0.35 8.45 11.39
C ARG A 4 -1.00 7.98 10.86
N VAL A 5 -1.75 7.27 11.67
CA VAL A 5 -3.17 6.97 11.38
C VAL A 5 -3.96 8.28 11.44
N LEU A 6 -4.77 8.55 10.43
CA LEU A 6 -5.54 9.78 10.32
C LEU A 6 -6.91 9.65 10.98
N ASN A 7 -7.47 8.44 11.00
CA ASN A 7 -8.71 8.15 11.69
C ASN A 7 -8.51 8.20 13.21
N LYS A 8 -9.45 8.81 13.92
CA LYS A 8 -9.46 8.85 15.38
C LYS A 8 -9.64 7.45 15.97
N ASP A 9 -10.53 6.67 15.38
CA ASP A 9 -10.79 5.26 15.69
C ASP A 9 -10.94 4.47 14.38
N PRO A 10 -9.85 3.86 13.88
CA PRO A 10 -9.87 3.11 12.62
C PRO A 10 -10.86 1.95 12.61
N LEU A 11 -11.04 1.29 13.76
CA LEU A 11 -11.95 0.16 13.88
C LEU A 11 -13.41 0.60 13.82
N TYR A 12 -13.72 1.73 14.44
CA TYR A 12 -15.06 2.33 14.37
C TYR A 12 -15.39 2.70 12.92
N ASP A 13 -14.54 3.48 12.26
CA ASP A 13 -14.75 3.94 10.89
C ASP A 13 -14.91 2.78 9.90
N TYR A 14 -14.10 1.73 10.07
CA TYR A 14 -14.22 0.49 9.29
C TYR A 14 -15.57 -0.20 9.51
N ARG A 15 -16.02 -0.30 10.76
CA ARG A 15 -17.31 -0.90 11.11
C ARG A 15 -18.49 -0.14 10.53
N GLU A 16 -18.46 1.19 10.61
CA GLU A 16 -19.50 2.04 10.01
C GLU A 16 -19.57 1.83 8.51
N ALA A 17 -18.43 1.77 7.81
CA ALA A 17 -18.40 1.45 6.40
C ALA A 17 -18.96 0.04 6.10
N CYS A 18 -18.69 -0.95 6.94
CA CYS A 18 -19.27 -2.29 6.81
C CYS A 18 -20.79 -2.29 6.98
N LYS A 19 -21.35 -1.52 7.93
CA LYS A 19 -22.80 -1.38 8.11
C LYS A 19 -23.44 -0.83 6.84
N ILE A 20 -22.91 0.25 6.30
CA ILE A 20 -23.40 0.87 5.06
C ILE A 20 -23.44 -0.14 3.91
N THR A 21 -22.36 -0.89 3.70
CA THR A 21 -22.31 -1.89 2.63
C THR A 21 -23.28 -3.06 2.81
N GLN A 22 -23.75 -3.30 4.03
CA GLN A 22 -24.76 -4.31 4.35
C GLN A 22 -26.19 -3.74 4.39
N GLY A 23 -26.36 -2.44 4.11
CA GLY A 23 -27.67 -1.79 4.18
C GLY A 23 -28.20 -1.62 5.60
N ILE A 24 -27.32 -1.64 6.61
CA ILE A 24 -27.69 -1.47 8.01
C ILE A 24 -27.65 0.01 8.36
N ASP A 25 -28.73 0.50 8.98
CA ASP A 25 -28.79 1.87 9.50
C ASP A 25 -27.71 2.09 10.57
N LEU A 26 -26.98 3.20 10.48
CA LEU A 26 -25.92 3.57 11.41
C LEU A 26 -26.43 3.79 12.83
N GLU A 27 -27.69 4.22 12.98
CA GLU A 27 -28.31 4.45 14.29
C GLU A 27 -28.62 3.14 15.03
N LEU A 28 -28.71 2.01 14.31
CA LEU A 28 -28.89 0.72 14.93
C LEU A 28 -27.58 0.25 15.55
N GLN A 29 -27.57 0.21 16.90
CA GLN A 29 -26.47 -0.35 17.69
C GLN A 29 -26.38 -1.87 17.53
N ASN A 30 -25.99 -2.34 16.36
CA ASN A 30 -25.71 -3.75 16.19
C ASN A 30 -24.23 -4.03 16.47
N ASN A 31 -23.98 -4.85 17.49
CA ASN A 31 -22.65 -5.37 17.86
C ASN A 31 -22.10 -6.36 16.80
N LEU A 32 -22.21 -6.02 15.51
CA LEU A 32 -21.93 -6.94 14.41
C LEU A 32 -20.47 -7.38 14.33
N PHE A 33 -19.54 -6.65 14.92
CA PHE A 33 -18.13 -6.96 14.83
C PHE A 33 -17.37 -6.64 16.12
N THR A 34 -17.50 -7.47 17.11
CA THR A 34 -16.44 -7.51 18.13
C THR A 34 -15.39 -8.49 17.63
N PRO A 35 -14.13 -8.06 17.39
CA PRO A 35 -13.08 -9.01 17.07
C PRO A 35 -13.05 -10.08 18.18
N LYS A 36 -13.24 -11.33 17.80
CA LYS A 36 -13.11 -12.45 18.75
C LYS A 36 -11.64 -12.73 19.07
N ASP A 37 -10.74 -12.21 18.25
CA ASP A 37 -9.32 -12.36 18.41
C ASP A 37 -8.78 -11.24 19.32
N ASN A 38 -8.08 -11.61 20.38
CA ASN A 38 -7.30 -10.68 21.20
C ASN A 38 -6.13 -10.04 20.42
N ASP A 39 -5.81 -10.58 19.24
CA ASP A 39 -4.79 -10.08 18.34
C ASP A 39 -5.41 -9.22 17.24
N MET A 40 -5.40 -7.91 17.47
CA MET A 40 -5.91 -6.92 16.52
C MET A 40 -5.11 -6.86 15.22
N THR A 41 -3.82 -7.19 15.24
CA THR A 41 -3.00 -7.25 14.02
C THR A 41 -3.44 -8.39 13.13
N ALA A 42 -3.65 -9.59 13.69
CA ALA A 42 -4.18 -10.74 12.95
C ALA A 42 -5.58 -10.48 12.40
N TYR A 43 -6.44 -9.79 13.16
CA TYR A 43 -7.75 -9.35 12.68
C TYR A 43 -7.61 -8.48 11.42
N TRP A 44 -6.78 -7.43 11.45
CA TRP A 44 -6.58 -6.54 10.32
C TRP A 44 -5.95 -7.23 9.11
N ILE A 45 -5.01 -8.16 9.31
CA ILE A 45 -4.45 -8.98 8.22
C ILE A 45 -5.56 -9.73 7.48
N LYS A 46 -6.48 -10.39 8.21
CA LYS A 46 -7.61 -11.11 7.60
C LYS A 46 -8.49 -10.18 6.76
N GLN A 47 -8.80 -8.96 7.27
CA GLN A 47 -9.61 -7.98 6.54
C GLN A 47 -8.91 -7.47 5.27
N ILE A 48 -7.61 -7.18 5.38
CA ILE A 48 -6.78 -6.70 4.25
C ILE A 48 -6.67 -7.78 3.16
N VAL A 49 -6.40 -9.03 3.53
CA VAL A 49 -6.31 -10.14 2.58
C VAL A 49 -7.64 -10.41 1.88
N ALA A 50 -8.76 -10.27 2.59
CA ALA A 50 -10.09 -10.37 2.01
C ALA A 50 -10.42 -9.22 1.04
N ASN A 51 -9.63 -8.16 1.06
CA ASN A 51 -9.70 -7.02 0.15
C ASN A 51 -11.08 -6.36 0.04
N HIS A 52 -11.76 -6.19 1.18
CA HIS A 52 -13.06 -5.52 1.21
C HIS A 52 -12.91 -4.00 0.95
N SER A 53 -13.78 -3.46 0.12
CA SER A 53 -13.82 -2.02 -0.22
C SER A 53 -13.95 -1.10 1.00
N THR A 54 -14.51 -1.59 2.08
CA THR A 54 -14.66 -0.88 3.36
C THR A 54 -13.33 -0.49 4.02
N LEU A 55 -12.23 -1.16 3.67
CA LEU A 55 -10.89 -0.78 4.12
C LEU A 55 -10.45 0.62 3.63
N ARG A 56 -11.12 1.15 2.59
CA ARG A 56 -10.88 2.50 2.08
C ARG A 56 -11.31 3.60 3.06
N SER A 57 -12.10 3.27 4.09
CA SER A 57 -12.45 4.21 5.16
C SER A 57 -11.31 4.48 6.14
N VAL A 58 -10.27 3.63 6.14
CA VAL A 58 -9.13 3.78 7.04
C VAL A 58 -7.93 4.36 6.31
N HIS A 59 -7.48 5.52 6.79
CA HIS A 59 -6.41 6.31 6.18
C HIS A 59 -5.22 6.46 7.11
N PHE A 60 -4.03 6.51 6.51
CA PHE A 60 -2.81 6.87 7.22
C PHE A 60 -1.90 7.73 6.35
N ARG A 61 -1.04 8.49 6.99
CA ARG A 61 -0.11 9.43 6.38
C ARG A 61 1.32 8.97 6.55
N LEU A 62 2.07 9.00 5.47
CA LEU A 62 3.52 8.88 5.43
C LEU A 62 4.14 10.27 5.33
N VAL A 63 5.15 10.55 6.16
CA VAL A 63 6.02 11.73 6.03
C VAL A 63 7.47 11.28 6.10
N ASP A 64 8.26 11.64 5.11
CA ASP A 64 9.70 11.33 5.06
C ASP A 64 10.48 12.33 4.22
N THR A 65 11.81 12.23 4.27
CA THR A 65 12.74 12.99 3.44
C THR A 65 13.53 12.02 2.59
N ARG A 66 13.47 12.16 1.26
CA ARG A 66 14.14 11.26 0.31
C ARG A 66 14.57 12.00 -0.95
N PRO A 67 15.53 11.42 -1.70
CA PRO A 67 15.90 11.94 -3.01
C PRO A 67 14.69 12.12 -3.92
N LYS A 68 14.64 13.23 -4.62
CA LYS A 68 13.55 13.58 -5.54
C LYS A 68 13.27 12.46 -6.56
N SER A 69 14.31 11.78 -7.07
CA SER A 69 14.16 10.65 -7.99
C SER A 69 13.38 9.48 -7.39
N VAL A 70 13.60 9.16 -6.10
CA VAL A 70 12.88 8.10 -5.38
C VAL A 70 11.43 8.51 -5.17
N ILE A 71 11.17 9.73 -4.72
CA ILE A 71 9.80 10.27 -4.52
C ILE A 71 9.01 10.16 -5.84
N MET A 72 9.60 10.55 -6.97
CA MET A 72 8.93 10.46 -8.27
C MET A 72 8.60 9.03 -8.69
N GLN A 73 9.42 8.04 -8.33
CA GLN A 73 9.11 6.63 -8.58
C GLN A 73 7.96 6.13 -7.69
N ILE A 74 7.89 6.57 -6.44
CA ILE A 74 6.77 6.27 -5.54
C ILE A 74 5.47 6.85 -6.09
N ILE A 75 5.46 8.13 -6.47
CA ILE A 75 4.30 8.82 -7.04
C ILE A 75 3.73 8.06 -8.25
N ARG A 76 4.60 7.62 -9.16
CA ARG A 76 4.18 6.86 -10.36
C ARG A 76 3.51 5.51 -10.07
N ALA A 77 3.78 4.93 -8.91
CA ALA A 77 3.16 3.67 -8.51
C ALA A 77 1.83 3.86 -7.78
N THR A 78 1.51 5.09 -7.38
CA THR A 78 0.32 5.38 -6.60
C THR A 78 -0.86 5.56 -7.54
N LYS A 79 -1.78 4.60 -7.57
CA LYS A 79 -3.00 4.65 -8.38
C LYS A 79 -4.18 5.08 -7.50
N GLY A 80 -4.95 6.07 -7.96
CA GLY A 80 -6.21 6.44 -7.32
C GLY A 80 -6.09 7.12 -5.95
N HIS A 81 -4.92 7.69 -5.62
CA HIS A 81 -4.66 8.34 -4.34
C HIS A 81 -4.45 9.85 -4.50
N PRO A 82 -4.64 10.60 -3.40
CA PRO A 82 -4.21 11.99 -3.34
C PRO A 82 -2.74 12.09 -3.76
N GLN A 83 -2.45 13.08 -4.59
CA GLN A 83 -1.08 13.35 -4.96
C GLN A 83 -0.28 13.70 -3.71
N PRO A 84 0.98 13.27 -3.60
CA PRO A 84 1.81 13.64 -2.48
C PRO A 84 2.13 15.13 -2.51
N GLU A 85 2.16 15.72 -1.34
CA GLU A 85 2.75 17.03 -1.13
C GLU A 85 4.27 16.88 -1.03
N VAL A 86 4.99 17.63 -1.84
CA VAL A 86 6.46 17.59 -1.89
C VAL A 86 7.00 19.00 -1.64
N GLU A 87 8.09 19.10 -0.87
CA GLU A 87 8.79 20.36 -0.63
C GLU A 87 9.03 21.11 -1.95
N SER A 88 8.62 22.38 -1.97
CA SER A 88 8.77 23.24 -3.15
C SER A 88 10.24 23.43 -3.53
N SER A 89 10.50 23.52 -4.82
CA SER A 89 11.80 23.98 -5.34
C SER A 89 11.83 25.46 -5.67
N ARG A 90 10.78 26.21 -5.29
CA ARG A 90 10.69 27.66 -5.53
C ARG A 90 11.51 28.44 -4.50
N PRO A 91 12.50 29.28 -4.94
CA PRO A 91 13.36 30.03 -4.02
C PRO A 91 12.59 31.01 -3.12
N ASP A 92 11.51 31.61 -3.66
CA ASP A 92 10.66 32.56 -2.94
C ASP A 92 9.88 31.93 -1.78
N TRP A 93 9.69 30.59 -1.79
CA TRP A 93 9.01 29.86 -0.72
C TRP A 93 9.98 29.20 0.25
N THR A 94 11.10 28.71 -0.25
CA THR A 94 12.03 27.90 0.56
C THR A 94 13.24 28.67 1.05
N GLY A 95 13.52 29.84 0.45
CA GLY A 95 14.74 30.61 0.68
C GLY A 95 16.01 29.89 0.18
N LYS A 96 15.89 28.78 -0.52
CA LYS A 96 17.00 28.00 -1.08
C LYS A 96 17.12 28.27 -2.57
N GLU A 97 18.35 28.21 -3.10
CA GLU A 97 18.55 28.24 -4.55
C GLU A 97 17.85 27.04 -5.22
N ARG A 98 17.37 27.25 -6.46
CA ARG A 98 16.72 26.18 -7.23
C ARG A 98 17.76 25.13 -7.61
N SER A 99 17.55 23.89 -7.15
CA SER A 99 18.35 22.75 -7.53
C SER A 99 17.64 21.90 -8.60
N PHE A 100 18.41 21.47 -9.60
CA PHE A 100 18.00 20.50 -10.62
C PHE A 100 18.56 19.10 -10.35
N ASP A 101 19.26 18.91 -9.21
CA ASP A 101 19.79 17.62 -8.83
C ASP A 101 18.66 16.64 -8.51
N PRO A 102 18.54 15.51 -9.25
CA PRO A 102 17.53 14.49 -8.98
C PRO A 102 17.78 13.74 -7.66
N TYR A 103 18.97 13.87 -7.09
CA TYR A 103 19.37 13.24 -5.83
C TYR A 103 19.24 14.18 -4.63
N GLU A 104 18.81 15.41 -4.84
CA GLU A 104 18.48 16.32 -3.75
C GLU A 104 17.35 15.75 -2.90
N ASP A 105 17.59 15.71 -1.59
CA ASP A 105 16.57 15.26 -0.62
C ASP A 105 15.45 16.30 -0.49
N LYS A 106 14.21 15.82 -0.57
CA LYS A 106 12.98 16.61 -0.40
C LYS A 106 12.11 15.99 0.69
N LEU A 107 11.54 16.85 1.51
CA LEU A 107 10.44 16.44 2.40
C LEU A 107 9.21 16.14 1.55
N PHE A 108 8.55 15.04 1.83
CA PHE A 108 7.26 14.72 1.20
C PHE A 108 6.27 14.12 2.18
N MET A 109 5.01 14.24 1.85
CA MET A 109 3.89 13.71 2.61
C MET A 109 2.91 13.06 1.65
N GLN A 110 2.38 11.89 1.99
CA GLN A 110 1.39 11.20 1.20
C GLN A 110 0.39 10.45 2.07
N ASP A 111 -0.89 10.57 1.72
CA ASP A 111 -1.96 9.84 2.39
C ASP A 111 -2.27 8.53 1.65
N HIS A 112 -2.54 7.49 2.42
CA HIS A 112 -2.78 6.15 1.91
C HIS A 112 -3.97 5.48 2.60
N THR A 113 -4.63 4.60 1.87
CA THR A 113 -5.40 3.49 2.44
C THR A 113 -4.53 2.23 2.45
N ALA A 114 -4.95 1.16 3.12
CA ALA A 114 -4.24 -0.12 3.06
C ALA A 114 -4.10 -0.63 1.62
N GLU A 115 -5.20 -0.61 0.86
CA GLU A 115 -5.21 -1.04 -0.55
C GLU A 115 -4.16 -0.32 -1.37
N SER A 116 -4.10 1.00 -1.26
CA SER A 116 -3.21 1.81 -2.06
C SER A 116 -1.75 1.61 -1.77
N PHE A 117 -1.43 1.51 -0.50
CA PHE A 117 -0.06 1.28 -0.08
C PHE A 117 0.42 -0.11 -0.52
N ILE A 118 -0.44 -1.13 -0.39
CA ILE A 118 -0.15 -2.49 -0.83
C ILE A 118 0.02 -2.54 -2.36
N GLU A 119 -0.83 -1.86 -3.14
CA GLU A 119 -0.68 -1.79 -4.60
C GLU A 119 0.63 -1.10 -5.01
N MET A 120 1.03 -0.05 -4.30
CA MET A 120 2.35 0.56 -4.48
C MET A 120 3.47 -0.42 -4.12
N ALA A 121 3.35 -1.13 -3.00
CA ALA A 121 4.32 -2.12 -2.54
C ALA A 121 4.48 -3.26 -3.55
N LYS A 122 3.40 -3.80 -4.11
CA LYS A 122 3.43 -4.83 -5.16
C LYS A 122 4.34 -4.46 -6.32
N GLN A 123 4.34 -3.19 -6.71
CA GLN A 123 5.17 -2.70 -7.82
C GLN A 123 6.60 -2.37 -7.39
N ARG A 124 6.78 -1.75 -6.21
CA ARG A 124 8.06 -1.19 -5.77
C ARG A 124 8.95 -2.16 -5.00
N LEU A 125 8.40 -3.27 -4.50
CA LEU A 125 9.19 -4.37 -3.95
C LEU A 125 9.69 -5.35 -5.01
N CYS A 126 9.26 -5.21 -6.27
CA CYS A 126 9.73 -6.03 -7.38
C CYS A 126 11.23 -5.83 -7.61
N GLU A 127 11.98 -6.90 -7.88
CA GLU A 127 13.42 -6.83 -8.16
C GLU A 127 13.78 -6.00 -9.39
N LYS A 128 12.83 -5.79 -10.31
CA LYS A 128 13.01 -4.91 -11.47
C LYS A 128 12.89 -3.42 -11.15
N THR A 129 12.44 -3.09 -9.95
CA THR A 129 12.42 -1.71 -9.49
C THR A 129 13.84 -1.22 -9.28
N GLU A 130 14.08 0.04 -9.60
CA GLU A 130 15.36 0.71 -9.31
C GLU A 130 15.72 0.51 -7.83
N LYS A 131 16.98 0.12 -7.57
CA LYS A 131 17.43 -0.38 -6.26
C LYS A 131 17.12 0.58 -5.11
N ARG A 132 17.39 1.88 -5.24
CA ARG A 132 17.16 2.86 -4.17
C ARG A 132 15.68 2.99 -3.82
N THR A 133 14.81 2.93 -4.84
CA THR A 133 13.36 2.96 -4.65
C THR A 133 12.86 1.70 -3.95
N ARG A 134 13.41 0.54 -4.33
CA ARG A 134 13.08 -0.74 -3.70
C ARG A 134 13.56 -0.78 -2.25
N ASP A 135 14.79 -0.38 -1.98
CA ASP A 135 15.34 -0.32 -0.63
C ASP A 135 14.49 0.62 0.24
N PHE A 136 14.09 1.78 -0.28
CA PHE A 136 13.19 2.68 0.43
C PHE A 136 11.82 2.04 0.70
N MET A 137 11.27 1.29 -0.25
CA MET A 137 10.00 0.58 -0.02
C MET A 137 10.14 -0.48 1.08
N TRP A 138 11.27 -1.20 1.14
CA TRP A 138 11.55 -2.12 2.24
C TRP A 138 11.68 -1.40 3.58
N ASP A 139 12.38 -0.26 3.64
CA ASP A 139 12.45 0.56 4.86
C ASP A 139 11.05 0.93 5.37
N MET A 140 10.13 1.30 4.47
CA MET A 140 8.74 1.61 4.82
C MET A 140 8.01 0.40 5.40
N VAL A 141 8.14 -0.75 4.74
CA VAL A 141 7.50 -2.01 5.18
C VAL A 141 7.99 -2.43 6.56
N GLU A 142 9.30 -2.39 6.81
CA GLU A 142 9.87 -2.74 8.10
C GLU A 142 9.46 -1.73 9.20
N ALA A 143 9.39 -0.45 8.88
CA ALA A 143 8.90 0.56 9.81
C ALA A 143 7.42 0.33 10.20
N LEU A 144 6.57 -0.09 9.25
CA LEU A 144 5.18 -0.45 9.52
C LEU A 144 5.07 -1.71 10.38
N LYS A 145 5.84 -2.77 10.08
CA LYS A 145 5.87 -4.00 10.89
C LYS A 145 6.32 -3.77 12.32
N ALA A 146 7.23 -2.82 12.52
CA ALA A 146 7.74 -2.45 13.85
C ALA A 146 6.75 -1.60 14.67
N ASP A 147 5.68 -1.07 14.07
CA ASP A 147 4.70 -0.23 14.76
C ASP A 147 3.74 -1.06 15.63
N LYS A 148 4.15 -1.32 16.86
CA LYS A 148 3.32 -2.05 17.84
C LYS A 148 2.16 -1.24 18.42
N LYS A 149 2.14 0.09 18.20
CA LYS A 149 1.09 0.96 18.75
C LYS A 149 -0.18 0.96 17.88
N HIS A 150 -0.03 0.70 16.60
CA HIS A 150 -1.13 0.75 15.64
C HIS A 150 -1.26 -0.59 14.90
N PRO A 151 -2.04 -1.54 15.42
CA PRO A 151 -2.21 -2.87 14.83
C PRO A 151 -2.61 -2.84 13.35
N PHE A 152 -3.36 -1.82 12.92
CA PHE A 152 -3.69 -1.61 11.51
C PHE A 152 -2.45 -1.36 10.64
N LEU A 153 -1.56 -0.45 11.06
CA LEU A 153 -0.32 -0.15 10.32
C LEU A 153 0.59 -1.38 10.28
N GLN A 154 0.71 -2.08 11.39
CA GLN A 154 1.49 -3.30 11.47
C GLN A 154 0.96 -4.36 10.49
N ALA A 155 -0.36 -4.55 10.41
CA ALA A 155 -1.00 -5.46 9.48
C ALA A 155 -0.75 -5.07 8.01
N VAL A 156 -0.81 -3.77 7.68
CA VAL A 156 -0.44 -3.28 6.34
C VAL A 156 1.00 -3.68 6.00
N GLY A 157 1.95 -3.50 6.91
CA GLY A 157 3.35 -3.90 6.73
C GLY A 157 3.49 -5.39 6.42
N TYR A 158 2.80 -6.26 7.16
CA TYR A 158 2.81 -7.71 6.91
C TYR A 158 2.17 -8.12 5.58
N CYS A 159 1.23 -7.33 5.05
CA CYS A 159 0.59 -7.60 3.78
C CYS A 159 1.37 -7.06 2.57
N CYS A 160 2.47 -6.30 2.77
CA CYS A 160 3.27 -5.75 1.68
C CYS A 160 4.25 -6.77 1.10
N HIS A 161 3.98 -7.21 -0.12
CA HIS A 161 4.79 -8.18 -0.87
C HIS A 161 4.88 -7.80 -2.36
N PRO A 162 5.89 -8.27 -3.10
CA PRO A 162 5.93 -8.12 -4.56
C PRO A 162 4.72 -8.76 -5.25
N SER A 163 4.36 -8.29 -6.43
CA SER A 163 3.20 -8.79 -7.20
C SER A 163 3.22 -10.31 -7.40
N CYS A 164 4.39 -10.90 -7.68
CA CYS A 164 4.50 -12.34 -7.90
C CYS A 164 4.07 -13.18 -6.67
N TRP A 165 4.26 -12.67 -5.47
CA TRP A 165 3.80 -13.33 -4.26
C TRP A 165 2.26 -13.45 -4.22
N TRP A 166 1.56 -12.37 -4.59
CA TRP A 166 0.10 -12.32 -4.66
C TRP A 166 -0.49 -13.22 -5.75
N PHE A 167 0.29 -13.54 -6.77
CA PHE A 167 -0.10 -14.44 -7.86
C PHE A 167 0.49 -15.86 -7.72
N ASN A 168 0.70 -16.32 -6.50
CA ASN A 168 1.23 -17.66 -6.21
C ASN A 168 2.53 -17.97 -6.96
N GLY A 169 3.49 -17.07 -6.92
CA GLY A 169 4.78 -17.20 -7.59
C GLY A 169 4.75 -16.91 -9.10
N LYS A 170 3.62 -16.53 -9.69
CA LYS A 170 3.53 -16.18 -11.11
C LYS A 170 3.89 -14.72 -11.34
N CYS A 171 4.84 -14.46 -12.23
CA CYS A 171 5.27 -13.10 -12.54
C CYS A 171 4.30 -12.40 -13.49
N PRO A 172 3.72 -11.22 -13.14
CA PRO A 172 2.85 -10.47 -14.04
C PRO A 172 3.61 -9.72 -15.13
N GLU A 173 4.94 -9.61 -15.03
CA GLU A 173 5.77 -8.86 -15.95
C GLU A 173 6.00 -9.60 -17.27
N ILE A 174 6.26 -8.86 -18.36
CA ILE A 174 6.57 -9.40 -19.69
C ILE A 174 7.79 -10.31 -19.63
N LYS A 175 8.80 -9.93 -18.83
CA LYS A 175 9.97 -10.77 -18.55
C LYS A 175 10.03 -11.02 -17.04
N SER A 176 10.07 -12.28 -16.61
CA SER A 176 10.29 -12.63 -15.21
C SER A 176 11.65 -12.15 -14.70
N CYS A 177 11.74 -11.81 -13.40
CA CYS A 177 12.99 -11.47 -12.74
C CYS A 177 13.79 -12.72 -12.34
N HIS A 178 13.16 -13.92 -12.30
CA HIS A 178 13.79 -15.20 -11.99
C HIS A 178 13.59 -16.19 -13.14
N GLU A 179 14.60 -16.97 -13.44
CA GLU A 179 14.51 -18.11 -14.35
C GLU A 179 13.56 -19.16 -13.77
N GLY A 180 12.75 -19.80 -14.62
CA GLY A 180 11.81 -20.84 -14.23
C GLY A 180 10.50 -20.38 -13.61
N VAL A 181 10.32 -19.10 -13.36
CA VAL A 181 9.02 -18.56 -12.89
C VAL A 181 8.05 -18.48 -14.07
N ARG A 182 6.91 -19.16 -13.95
CA ARG A 182 5.85 -19.13 -14.95
C ARG A 182 5.26 -17.71 -15.05
N LYS A 183 5.12 -17.21 -16.28
CA LYS A 183 4.44 -15.93 -16.49
C LYS A 183 2.95 -16.07 -16.21
N LEU A 184 2.36 -15.06 -15.57
CA LEU A 184 0.92 -15.02 -15.30
C LEU A 184 0.11 -15.04 -16.61
N SER A 185 0.55 -14.32 -17.65
CA SER A 185 -0.08 -14.31 -18.97
C SER A 185 -0.14 -15.69 -19.59
N ASP A 186 0.94 -16.46 -19.54
CA ASP A 186 1.00 -17.80 -20.14
C ASP A 186 0.07 -18.77 -19.40
N PHE A 187 -0.04 -18.60 -18.07
CA PHE A 187 -0.98 -19.37 -17.26
C PHE A 187 -2.44 -19.05 -17.63
N ILE A 188 -2.81 -17.77 -17.73
CA ILE A 188 -4.18 -17.36 -18.09
C ILE A 188 -4.51 -17.83 -19.51
N ILE A 189 -3.57 -17.69 -20.47
CA ILE A 189 -3.77 -18.14 -21.85
C ILE A 189 -3.94 -19.67 -21.92
N SER A 190 -3.20 -20.44 -21.11
CA SER A 190 -3.39 -21.90 -21.08
C SER A 190 -4.77 -22.29 -20.57
N GLN A 191 -5.26 -21.64 -19.51
CA GLN A 191 -6.61 -21.87 -18.99
C GLN A 191 -7.69 -21.48 -20.00
N TYR A 192 -7.57 -20.30 -20.61
CA TYR A 192 -8.49 -19.89 -21.68
C TYR A 192 -8.59 -20.90 -22.84
N LYS A 193 -7.46 -21.51 -23.22
CA LYS A 193 -7.43 -22.55 -24.28
C LYS A 193 -8.05 -23.87 -23.82
N GLU A 194 -7.84 -24.25 -22.55
CA GLU A 194 -8.46 -25.44 -21.97
C GLU A 194 -9.99 -25.30 -21.95
N ASP A 195 -10.52 -24.14 -21.52
CA ASP A 195 -11.95 -23.87 -21.40
C ASP A 195 -12.67 -23.74 -22.77
N ASN A 196 -11.94 -23.51 -23.86
CA ASN A 196 -12.54 -23.32 -25.20
C ASN A 196 -12.19 -24.44 -26.19
N ASN A 197 -11.54 -25.53 -25.75
CA ASN A 197 -11.26 -26.71 -26.57
C ASN A 197 -12.22 -27.90 -26.31
N ASP A 198 -13.24 -27.70 -25.48
CA ASP A 198 -14.39 -28.56 -25.26
C ASP A 198 -15.58 -28.10 -26.14
#